data_e4e19f6c93a5750d956199d9b73d5a27
#
_entry.id   e4e19f6c93a5750d956199d9b73d5a27
#
_cell.length_a   1.000
_cell.length_b   1.000
_cell.length_c   1.000
_cell.angle_alpha   90.00
_cell.angle_beta   90.00
_cell.angle_gamma   90.00
#
_symmetry.space_group_name_H-M   'P 1'
#
loop_
_entity.id
_entity.type
_entity.pdbx_description
1 polymer ?
#
loop_
_entity_poly.entity_id
_entity_poly.type
_entity_poly.pdbx_seq_one_letter_code
_entity_poly.pdbx_strand_id
1 'polypeptide(L)'
;MRIRIGIDVGSTHTDSVAIDERNEVIHAVKARTTADVTSGIVESLRKLISEGDINADDVTAVMFGTTHILNAIVQRRGLGKVGALRIGAPATKAIDPMLDWPGDLREAVGGLKAIVEGGHEYSGEEISPLNEDEVRKAAEVFRDSGVEAVAISSVFSIVNPEHELRAAEIVREVIPGIPIVMSHQISSMGLLERENATILNAASIKVMRKAIRSLRESLSSLGLEEVPMFFAQNDGTTAKANYIEKYPIFTVVAPISNSIRGAHVLTGIKDAIVVDTGGTTSNIGVLTQGYPREALEVEIGGVRTNIRSPDIVAIGLAGGSIVRVSGDDVKVGPVSVGYRLIEEGIAWGGDVLTATDVALAKGVMKIDDERCVPQRVKERVPAEVIEKAYAKMVEMLEEAIDKVKTSPEPATVILVGGGSLMWPRELKGAKEVIRPKYAQSANALGAATALVGGVVEKAFSYDHITRGEAIKQASEEAVRKAMDAGAAPGTIQVTEVEEIALPYLPGNAVKIRVKA
;
A
#
# COMPACT_ATOMS: atom_id res chain seq x y z
N MET A 1 -11.29 29.45 -2.72
CA MET A 1 -11.66 28.05 -3.11
C MET A 1 -10.79 27.12 -2.27
N ARG A 2 -11.33 26.01 -1.76
CA ARG A 2 -10.50 25.05 -1.02
C ARG A 2 -10.04 23.96 -1.96
N ILE A 3 -8.72 23.83 -2.09
CA ILE A 3 -8.08 22.88 -3.01
C ILE A 3 -7.38 21.77 -2.22
N ARG A 4 -7.53 20.53 -2.65
CA ARG A 4 -6.72 19.40 -2.18
C ARG A 4 -5.87 18.89 -3.33
N ILE A 5 -4.63 18.57 -3.03
CA ILE A 5 -3.69 18.03 -4.01
C ILE A 5 -3.40 16.58 -3.67
N GLY A 6 -3.58 15.70 -4.65
CA GLY A 6 -3.14 14.31 -4.58
C GLY A 6 -1.90 14.09 -5.43
N ILE A 7 -0.96 13.33 -4.90
CA ILE A 7 0.30 13.01 -5.57
C ILE A 7 0.52 11.50 -5.50
N ASP A 8 0.74 10.90 -6.65
CA ASP A 8 1.23 9.52 -6.75
C ASP A 8 2.67 9.49 -7.23
N VAL A 9 3.52 8.87 -6.44
CA VAL A 9 4.94 8.71 -6.77
C VAL A 9 5.18 7.31 -7.30
N GLY A 10 5.05 7.17 -8.61
CA GLY A 10 5.30 5.91 -9.30
C GLY A 10 6.78 5.70 -9.65
N SER A 11 7.11 4.50 -10.11
CA SER A 11 8.47 4.12 -10.52
C SER A 11 8.96 4.81 -11.79
N THR A 12 8.05 5.28 -12.63
CA THR A 12 8.35 5.91 -13.95
C THR A 12 7.90 7.36 -14.01
N HIS A 13 6.78 7.68 -13.40
CA HIS A 13 6.18 9.00 -13.41
C HIS A 13 5.63 9.35 -12.03
N THR A 14 5.61 10.64 -11.74
CA THR A 14 4.89 11.25 -10.63
C THR A 14 3.65 11.93 -11.21
N ASP A 15 2.49 11.51 -10.76
CA ASP A 15 1.20 12.08 -11.15
C ASP A 15 0.70 13.00 -10.02
N SER A 16 0.26 14.21 -10.37
CA SER A 16 -0.33 15.16 -9.42
C SER A 16 -1.68 15.64 -9.93
N VAL A 17 -2.65 15.75 -9.03
CA VAL A 17 -3.99 16.24 -9.34
C VAL A 17 -4.44 17.25 -8.29
N ALA A 18 -5.05 18.32 -8.73
CA ALA A 18 -5.75 19.28 -7.87
C ALA A 18 -7.26 19.10 -8.03
N ILE A 19 -7.96 19.06 -6.92
CA ILE A 19 -9.41 18.93 -6.86
C ILE A 19 -10.03 20.03 -5.99
N ASP A 20 -11.26 20.38 -6.31
CA ASP A 20 -12.05 21.31 -5.52
C ASP A 20 -12.81 20.62 -4.36
N GLU A 21 -13.68 21.36 -3.68
CA GLU A 21 -14.51 20.88 -2.57
C GLU A 21 -15.55 19.83 -3.00
N ARG A 22 -15.89 19.77 -4.30
CA ARG A 22 -16.83 18.80 -4.89
C ARG A 22 -16.15 17.55 -5.42
N ASN A 23 -14.82 17.43 -5.22
CA ASN A 23 -13.96 16.41 -5.81
C ASN A 23 -13.85 16.50 -7.35
N GLU A 24 -14.16 17.65 -7.94
CA GLU A 24 -13.97 17.87 -9.37
C GLU A 24 -12.50 18.19 -9.66
N VAL A 25 -11.97 17.60 -10.74
CA VAL A 25 -10.58 17.82 -11.14
C VAL A 25 -10.43 19.22 -11.73
N ILE A 26 -9.65 20.06 -11.07
CA ILE A 26 -9.27 21.39 -11.53
C ILE A 26 -8.16 21.25 -12.59
N HIS A 27 -7.09 20.56 -12.23
CA HIS A 27 -5.96 20.31 -13.12
C HIS A 27 -5.25 19.00 -12.76
N ALA A 28 -4.59 18.39 -13.74
CA ALA A 28 -3.82 17.16 -13.56
C ALA A 28 -2.54 17.22 -14.37
N VAL A 29 -1.41 16.85 -13.77
CA VAL A 29 -0.08 16.89 -14.37
C VAL A 29 0.60 15.55 -14.19
N LYS A 30 1.38 15.18 -15.19
CA LYS A 30 2.27 14.03 -15.18
C LYS A 30 3.71 14.50 -15.39
N ALA A 31 4.59 14.21 -14.43
CA ALA A 31 6.02 14.47 -14.52
C ALA A 31 6.81 13.15 -14.51
N ARG A 32 8.03 13.15 -15.03
CA ARG A 32 8.91 11.98 -14.93
C ARG A 32 9.42 11.84 -13.50
N THR A 33 9.42 10.61 -12.98
CA THR A 33 10.12 10.32 -11.74
C THR A 33 11.63 10.40 -11.99
N THR A 34 12.33 11.15 -11.17
CA THR A 34 13.78 11.27 -11.17
C THR A 34 14.41 10.26 -10.23
N ALA A 35 15.72 10.00 -10.38
CA ALA A 35 16.47 9.16 -9.44
C ALA A 35 16.40 9.68 -8.00
N ASP A 36 16.34 11.01 -7.85
CA ASP A 36 15.91 11.71 -6.65
C ASP A 36 14.39 11.95 -6.73
N VAL A 37 13.63 11.12 -6.07
CA VAL A 37 12.17 11.16 -6.05
C VAL A 37 11.64 12.54 -5.66
N THR A 38 12.36 13.26 -4.80
CA THR A 38 11.99 14.58 -4.29
C THR A 38 11.92 15.63 -5.42
N SER A 39 12.89 15.63 -6.33
CA SER A 39 12.93 16.56 -7.47
C SER A 39 11.74 16.35 -8.42
N GLY A 40 11.35 15.09 -8.66
CA GLY A 40 10.18 14.76 -9.49
C GLY A 40 8.87 15.26 -8.88
N ILE A 41 8.75 15.19 -7.56
CA ILE A 41 7.57 15.70 -6.83
C ILE A 41 7.52 17.23 -6.92
N VAL A 42 8.63 17.93 -6.66
CA VAL A 42 8.71 19.39 -6.77
C VAL A 42 8.34 19.85 -8.17
N GLU A 43 8.88 19.18 -9.20
CA GLU A 43 8.57 19.51 -10.60
C GLU A 43 7.09 19.30 -10.91
N SER A 44 6.52 18.17 -10.49
CA SER A 44 5.10 17.87 -10.71
C SER A 44 4.19 18.88 -10.01
N LEU A 45 4.48 19.22 -8.75
CA LEU A 45 3.73 20.23 -7.99
C LEU A 45 3.87 21.64 -8.60
N ARG A 46 5.07 22.04 -8.99
CA ARG A 46 5.29 23.34 -9.62
C ARG A 46 4.48 23.48 -10.91
N LYS A 47 4.49 22.45 -11.76
CA LYS A 47 3.67 22.41 -12.98
C LYS A 47 2.18 22.46 -12.63
N LEU A 48 1.72 21.66 -11.67
CA LEU A 48 0.33 21.63 -11.25
C LEU A 48 -0.16 23.02 -10.81
N ILE A 49 0.63 23.71 -9.97
CA ILE A 49 0.32 25.04 -9.46
C ILE A 49 0.30 26.07 -10.59
N SER A 50 1.36 26.08 -11.45
CA SER A 50 1.49 27.08 -12.51
C SER A 50 0.51 26.87 -13.66
N GLU A 51 0.31 25.65 -14.14
CA GLU A 51 -0.57 25.34 -15.26
C GLU A 51 -2.04 25.34 -14.87
N GLY A 52 -2.35 25.00 -13.59
CA GLY A 52 -3.69 25.04 -13.03
C GLY A 52 -4.13 26.39 -12.49
N ASP A 53 -3.28 27.42 -12.55
CA ASP A 53 -3.51 28.76 -11.96
C ASP A 53 -3.97 28.68 -10.49
N ILE A 54 -3.28 27.82 -9.71
CA ILE A 54 -3.63 27.52 -8.32
C ILE A 54 -2.92 28.48 -7.38
N ASN A 55 -3.69 29.19 -6.54
CA ASN A 55 -3.11 29.98 -5.47
C ASN A 55 -2.72 29.05 -4.30
N ALA A 56 -1.48 29.17 -3.83
CA ALA A 56 -0.97 28.39 -2.69
C ALA A 56 -1.85 28.56 -1.42
N ASP A 57 -2.40 29.74 -1.19
CA ASP A 57 -3.27 30.04 -0.05
C ASP A 57 -4.61 29.26 -0.09
N ASP A 58 -5.02 28.82 -1.26
CA ASP A 58 -6.22 28.00 -1.44
C ASP A 58 -5.98 26.50 -1.13
N VAL A 59 -4.72 26.05 -1.07
CA VAL A 59 -4.37 24.66 -0.85
C VAL A 59 -4.56 24.29 0.63
N THR A 60 -5.47 23.38 0.91
CA THR A 60 -5.84 23.00 2.28
C THR A 60 -5.22 21.69 2.75
N ALA A 61 -4.78 20.85 1.84
CA ALA A 61 -4.09 19.59 2.15
C ALA A 61 -3.34 19.04 0.93
N VAL A 62 -2.23 18.33 1.20
CA VAL A 62 -1.51 17.53 0.20
C VAL A 62 -1.49 16.07 0.64
N MET A 63 -1.99 15.18 -0.23
CA MET A 63 -2.09 13.75 -0.01
C MET A 63 -1.11 12.99 -0.87
N PHE A 64 -0.32 12.11 -0.26
CA PHE A 64 0.71 11.32 -0.94
C PHE A 64 0.33 9.85 -1.03
N GLY A 65 0.30 9.31 -2.24
CA GLY A 65 0.49 7.89 -2.51
C GLY A 65 1.98 7.62 -2.69
N THR A 66 2.53 6.62 -2.02
CA THR A 66 3.97 6.37 -2.05
C THR A 66 4.31 4.89 -1.99
N THR A 67 5.32 4.50 -2.77
CA THR A 67 5.91 3.15 -2.75
C THR A 67 7.22 3.08 -1.96
N HIS A 68 7.61 4.14 -1.24
CA HIS A 68 8.92 4.22 -0.55
C HIS A 68 9.18 3.03 0.37
N ILE A 69 8.19 2.65 1.19
CA ILE A 69 8.34 1.57 2.16
C ILE A 69 8.42 0.22 1.47
N LEU A 70 7.53 -0.05 0.52
CA LEU A 70 7.59 -1.29 -0.27
C LEU A 70 8.95 -1.44 -0.97
N ASN A 71 9.41 -0.38 -1.62
CA ASN A 71 10.69 -0.38 -2.33
C ASN A 71 11.87 -0.61 -1.38
N ALA A 72 11.87 0.02 -0.19
CA ALA A 72 12.91 -0.18 0.81
C ALA A 72 12.96 -1.64 1.29
N ILE A 73 11.80 -2.25 1.56
CA ILE A 73 11.70 -3.64 1.98
C ILE A 73 12.13 -4.58 0.84
N VAL A 74 11.62 -4.41 -0.38
CA VAL A 74 11.93 -5.27 -1.53
C VAL A 74 13.40 -5.15 -1.95
N GLN A 75 13.98 -3.95 -1.89
CA GLN A 75 15.37 -3.70 -2.25
C GLN A 75 16.37 -3.92 -1.10
N ARG A 76 15.90 -4.20 0.13
CA ARG A 76 16.72 -4.35 1.34
C ARG A 76 17.58 -3.12 1.63
N ARG A 77 17.06 -1.91 1.37
CA ARG A 77 17.85 -0.67 1.46
C ARG A 77 17.23 0.35 2.40
N GLY A 78 18.08 0.93 3.25
CA GLY A 78 17.72 2.02 4.15
C GLY A 78 16.91 1.58 5.37
N LEU A 79 16.62 0.30 5.53
CA LEU A 79 15.92 -0.24 6.69
C LEU A 79 16.73 -0.02 7.97
N GLY A 80 16.04 0.24 9.07
CA GLY A 80 16.64 0.34 10.40
C GLY A 80 16.90 -1.03 11.02
N LYS A 81 17.95 -1.14 11.84
CA LYS A 81 18.19 -2.34 12.67
C LYS A 81 17.13 -2.44 13.77
N VAL A 82 16.52 -3.62 13.92
CA VAL A 82 15.41 -3.87 14.85
C VAL A 82 15.79 -4.89 15.91
N GLY A 83 15.47 -4.60 17.17
CA GLY A 83 15.39 -5.59 18.23
C GLY A 83 13.97 -6.18 18.28
N ALA A 84 13.82 -7.46 17.91
CA ALA A 84 12.53 -8.16 17.97
C ALA A 84 12.37 -8.84 19.33
N LEU A 85 11.47 -8.33 20.17
CA LEU A 85 11.12 -8.86 21.48
C LEU A 85 9.79 -9.57 21.43
N ARG A 86 9.78 -10.90 21.58
CA ARG A 86 8.55 -11.69 21.74
C ARG A 86 8.31 -12.04 23.19
N ILE A 87 7.14 -11.73 23.72
CA ILE A 87 6.63 -12.13 25.02
C ILE A 87 5.72 -13.34 24.82
N GLY A 88 6.19 -14.53 25.22
CA GLY A 88 5.46 -15.78 24.93
C GLY A 88 6.20 -17.05 25.31
N ALA A 89 7.28 -16.98 26.09
CA ALA A 89 7.88 -18.18 26.64
C ALA A 89 7.04 -18.70 27.83
N PRO A 90 7.01 -20.03 28.04
CA PRO A 90 7.71 -21.07 27.28
C PRO A 90 6.98 -21.49 25.98
N ALA A 91 5.71 -21.13 25.79
CA ALA A 91 4.82 -21.68 24.76
C ALA A 91 5.33 -21.49 23.30
N THR A 92 6.07 -20.42 23.03
CA THR A 92 6.51 -20.08 21.67
C THR A 92 8.01 -20.28 21.40
N LYS A 93 8.76 -20.88 22.33
CA LYS A 93 10.21 -21.09 22.19
C LYS A 93 10.64 -21.95 21.01
N ALA A 94 9.74 -22.81 20.52
CA ALA A 94 10.05 -23.71 19.41
C ALA A 94 10.13 -23.01 18.04
N ILE A 95 9.60 -21.79 17.92
CA ILE A 95 9.56 -21.05 16.67
C ILE A 95 10.21 -19.68 16.91
N ASP A 96 11.36 -19.47 16.32
CA ASP A 96 12.09 -18.21 16.43
C ASP A 96 11.39 -17.04 15.68
N PRO A 97 11.47 -15.80 16.15
CA PRO A 97 11.14 -14.63 15.33
C PRO A 97 11.94 -14.62 14.02
N MET A 98 11.29 -14.23 12.93
CA MET A 98 11.91 -14.15 11.58
C MET A 98 12.43 -15.51 11.05
N LEU A 99 11.88 -16.66 11.50
CA LEU A 99 12.37 -18.00 11.10
C LEU A 99 12.26 -18.23 9.59
N ASP A 100 11.13 -17.86 9.01
CA ASP A 100 10.76 -18.04 7.60
C ASP A 100 11.11 -16.84 6.71
N TRP A 101 11.85 -15.86 7.24
CA TRP A 101 12.24 -14.69 6.48
C TRP A 101 13.33 -14.97 5.45
N PRO A 102 13.31 -14.30 4.26
CA PRO A 102 14.46 -14.28 3.37
C PRO A 102 15.73 -13.85 4.12
N GLY A 103 16.82 -14.59 3.91
CA GLY A 103 18.07 -14.37 4.65
C GLY A 103 18.63 -12.95 4.50
N ASP A 104 18.54 -12.40 3.29
CA ASP A 104 18.97 -11.04 2.95
C ASP A 104 18.15 -9.96 3.68
N LEU A 105 16.83 -10.18 3.83
CA LEU A 105 15.98 -9.25 4.56
C LEU A 105 16.23 -9.31 6.07
N ARG A 106 16.37 -10.53 6.60
CA ARG A 106 16.72 -10.72 8.02
C ARG A 106 18.05 -10.05 8.38
N GLU A 107 19.06 -10.15 7.50
CA GLU A 107 20.34 -9.46 7.66
C GLU A 107 20.16 -7.93 7.60
N ALA A 108 19.38 -7.43 6.64
CA ALA A 108 19.13 -6.00 6.47
C ALA A 108 18.49 -5.33 7.69
N VAL A 109 17.64 -6.06 8.44
CA VAL A 109 17.02 -5.57 9.68
C VAL A 109 17.84 -5.90 10.95
N GLY A 110 19.00 -6.54 10.82
CA GLY A 110 19.95 -6.84 11.90
C GLY A 110 19.74 -8.17 12.58
N GLY A 111 18.64 -8.90 12.36
CA GLY A 111 18.39 -10.26 12.86
C GLY A 111 18.37 -10.46 14.38
N LEU A 112 18.32 -9.37 15.17
CA LEU A 112 18.35 -9.42 16.64
C LEU A 112 16.98 -9.78 17.19
N LYS A 113 16.95 -10.78 18.09
CA LYS A 113 15.71 -11.30 18.67
C LYS A 113 15.88 -11.74 20.10
N ALA A 114 14.79 -11.67 20.88
CA ALA A 114 14.68 -12.26 22.19
C ALA A 114 13.24 -12.79 22.40
N ILE A 115 13.12 -13.92 23.12
CA ILE A 115 11.84 -14.47 23.55
C ILE A 115 11.88 -14.53 25.07
N VAL A 116 10.96 -13.81 25.71
CA VAL A 116 10.88 -13.68 27.16
C VAL A 116 9.61 -14.33 27.70
N GLU A 117 9.61 -14.67 28.98
CA GLU A 117 8.46 -15.26 29.66
C GLU A 117 7.30 -14.28 29.81
N GLY A 118 6.07 -14.75 29.59
CA GLY A 118 4.84 -13.98 29.61
C GLY A 118 3.87 -14.35 28.51
N GLY A 119 2.90 -13.49 28.28
CA GLY A 119 1.82 -13.66 27.29
C GLY A 119 0.49 -13.96 27.94
N HIS A 120 -0.57 -13.90 27.16
CA HIS A 120 -1.94 -14.12 27.60
C HIS A 120 -2.61 -15.23 26.81
N GLU A 121 -3.64 -15.82 27.38
CA GLU A 121 -4.59 -16.70 26.69
C GLU A 121 -5.60 -15.87 25.90
N TYR A 122 -6.38 -16.54 25.07
CA TYR A 122 -7.49 -15.92 24.34
C TYR A 122 -8.56 -15.32 25.27
N SER A 123 -8.62 -15.74 26.53
CA SER A 123 -9.49 -15.19 27.59
C SER A 123 -8.99 -13.87 28.15
N GLY A 124 -7.72 -13.51 27.91
CA GLY A 124 -7.03 -12.38 28.52
C GLY A 124 -6.33 -12.70 29.83
N GLU A 125 -6.41 -13.97 30.31
CA GLU A 125 -5.66 -14.44 31.48
C GLU A 125 -4.18 -14.63 31.12
N GLU A 126 -3.28 -14.43 32.08
CA GLU A 126 -1.85 -14.65 31.86
C GLU A 126 -1.54 -16.14 31.67
N ILE A 127 -0.79 -16.46 30.62
CA ILE A 127 -0.13 -17.78 30.46
C ILE A 127 0.98 -17.91 31.51
N SER A 128 1.70 -16.83 31.70
CA SER A 128 2.80 -16.68 32.63
C SER A 128 2.96 -15.20 32.97
N PRO A 129 3.34 -14.84 34.21
CA PRO A 129 3.69 -13.46 34.55
C PRO A 129 4.82 -12.94 33.67
N LEU A 130 4.81 -11.64 33.35
CA LEU A 130 5.88 -11.03 32.58
C LEU A 130 7.21 -11.07 33.36
N ASN A 131 8.24 -11.66 32.79
CA ASN A 131 9.59 -11.63 33.36
C ASN A 131 10.29 -10.32 32.99
N GLU A 132 10.14 -9.30 33.86
CA GLU A 132 10.70 -7.96 33.64
C GLU A 132 12.24 -7.96 33.55
N ASP A 133 12.91 -8.87 34.26
CA ASP A 133 14.38 -8.99 34.22
C ASP A 133 14.87 -9.51 32.87
N GLU A 134 14.15 -10.45 32.24
CA GLU A 134 14.44 -10.91 30.89
C GLU A 134 14.20 -9.80 29.86
N VAL A 135 13.15 -9.00 30.01
CA VAL A 135 12.88 -7.84 29.15
C VAL A 135 14.03 -6.82 29.27
N ARG A 136 14.47 -6.51 30.48
CA ARG A 136 15.57 -5.57 30.74
C ARG A 136 16.87 -6.05 30.09
N LYS A 137 17.24 -7.32 30.29
CA LYS A 137 18.43 -7.94 29.67
C LYS A 137 18.36 -7.90 28.14
N ALA A 138 17.21 -8.21 27.56
CA ALA A 138 17.01 -8.13 26.11
C ALA A 138 17.19 -6.67 25.61
N ALA A 139 16.63 -5.69 26.31
CA ALA A 139 16.78 -4.27 25.98
C ALA A 139 18.25 -3.81 26.07
N GLU A 140 19.02 -4.28 27.07
CA GLU A 140 20.46 -4.00 27.18
C GLU A 140 21.24 -4.55 25.99
N VAL A 141 20.97 -5.79 25.58
CA VAL A 141 21.58 -6.41 24.38
C VAL A 141 21.24 -5.61 23.13
N PHE A 142 20.00 -5.18 22.99
CA PHE A 142 19.56 -4.36 21.84
C PHE A 142 20.28 -3.01 21.82
N ARG A 143 20.38 -2.32 22.96
CA ARG A 143 21.14 -1.07 23.09
C ARG A 143 22.59 -1.24 22.65
N ASP A 144 23.26 -2.26 23.21
CA ASP A 144 24.70 -2.49 22.98
C ASP A 144 24.99 -2.95 21.53
N SER A 145 23.97 -3.52 20.86
CA SER A 145 24.02 -3.89 19.43
C SER A 145 23.67 -2.74 18.50
N GLY A 146 23.27 -1.57 19.02
CA GLY A 146 22.97 -0.38 18.25
C GLY A 146 21.70 -0.52 17.39
N VAL A 147 20.62 -1.12 17.93
CA VAL A 147 19.32 -1.13 17.25
C VAL A 147 18.75 0.28 17.11
N GLU A 148 17.99 0.50 16.04
CA GLU A 148 17.39 1.80 15.73
C GLU A 148 15.89 1.85 16.05
N ALA A 149 15.27 0.69 16.31
CA ALA A 149 13.90 0.54 16.78
C ALA A 149 13.71 -0.80 17.49
N VAL A 150 12.67 -0.90 18.33
CA VAL A 150 12.28 -2.16 18.99
C VAL A 150 10.85 -2.52 18.57
N ALA A 151 10.68 -3.77 18.14
CA ALA A 151 9.39 -4.38 17.86
C ALA A 151 9.03 -5.30 19.02
N ILE A 152 7.90 -5.07 19.67
CA ILE A 152 7.40 -5.89 20.79
C ILE A 152 6.15 -6.61 20.33
N SER A 153 6.13 -7.95 20.46
CA SER A 153 4.97 -8.79 20.19
C SER A 153 4.68 -9.68 21.39
N SER A 154 3.40 -9.91 21.68
CA SER A 154 2.97 -10.81 22.76
C SER A 154 1.86 -11.75 22.28
N VAL A 155 1.83 -12.95 22.85
CA VAL A 155 0.72 -13.89 22.65
C VAL A 155 -0.56 -13.24 23.10
N PHE A 156 -1.59 -13.21 22.23
CA PHE A 156 -2.89 -12.57 22.45
C PHE A 156 -2.88 -11.13 22.97
N SER A 157 -1.86 -10.35 22.62
CA SER A 157 -1.83 -8.91 22.97
C SER A 157 -2.99 -8.10 22.38
N ILE A 158 -3.68 -8.64 21.37
CA ILE A 158 -4.90 -8.06 20.80
C ILE A 158 -6.11 -8.18 21.74
N VAL A 159 -6.05 -9.07 22.73
CA VAL A 159 -7.06 -9.25 23.80
C VAL A 159 -6.61 -8.46 25.04
N ASN A 160 -5.38 -8.71 25.48
CA ASN A 160 -4.79 -8.01 26.61
C ASN A 160 -3.36 -7.50 26.27
N PRO A 161 -3.16 -6.19 26.04
CA PRO A 161 -1.88 -5.60 25.67
C PRO A 161 -0.95 -5.29 26.85
N GLU A 162 -1.32 -5.62 28.09
CA GLU A 162 -0.64 -5.19 29.31
C GLU A 162 0.86 -5.53 29.31
N HIS A 163 1.22 -6.75 28.92
CA HIS A 163 2.62 -7.17 28.84
C HIS A 163 3.42 -6.39 27.79
N GLU A 164 2.83 -6.06 26.62
CA GLU A 164 3.51 -5.21 25.63
C GLU A 164 3.70 -3.78 26.15
N LEU A 165 2.69 -3.24 26.82
CA LEU A 165 2.76 -1.90 27.42
C LEU A 165 3.86 -1.84 28.50
N ARG A 166 3.88 -2.82 29.42
CA ARG A 166 4.88 -2.88 30.48
C ARG A 166 6.29 -3.11 29.93
N ALA A 167 6.47 -4.01 28.97
CA ALA A 167 7.75 -4.22 28.31
C ALA A 167 8.23 -2.95 27.57
N ALA A 168 7.32 -2.19 26.96
CA ALA A 168 7.66 -0.93 26.30
C ALA A 168 8.15 0.14 27.32
N GLU A 169 7.61 0.17 28.53
CA GLU A 169 8.10 1.04 29.60
C GLU A 169 9.54 0.67 29.96
N ILE A 170 9.82 -0.61 30.21
CA ILE A 170 11.16 -1.11 30.57
C ILE A 170 12.16 -0.81 29.44
N VAL A 171 11.77 -1.03 28.17
CA VAL A 171 12.64 -0.70 27.04
C VAL A 171 12.95 0.80 26.98
N ARG A 172 11.98 1.69 27.27
CA ARG A 172 12.22 3.14 27.31
C ARG A 172 13.16 3.55 28.44
N GLU A 173 13.10 2.87 29.59
CA GLU A 173 14.05 3.10 30.69
C GLU A 173 15.49 2.77 30.27
N VAL A 174 15.69 1.64 29.56
CA VAL A 174 17.02 1.15 29.16
C VAL A 174 17.55 1.90 27.93
N ILE A 175 16.68 2.26 26.98
CA ILE A 175 17.04 2.91 25.71
C ILE A 175 16.15 4.14 25.51
N PRO A 176 16.44 5.28 26.19
CA PRO A 176 15.63 6.48 26.09
C PRO A 176 15.53 6.99 24.65
N GLY A 177 14.30 7.33 24.24
CA GLY A 177 14.03 7.93 22.91
C GLY A 177 14.01 6.96 21.74
N ILE A 178 14.24 5.66 21.95
CA ILE A 178 14.14 4.67 20.86
C ILE A 178 12.68 4.52 20.39
N PRO A 179 12.43 4.44 19.07
CA PRO A 179 11.12 4.06 18.56
C PRO A 179 10.73 2.65 19.01
N ILE A 180 9.53 2.51 19.57
CA ILE A 180 8.97 1.22 19.98
C ILE A 180 7.66 1.00 19.23
N VAL A 181 7.51 -0.18 18.66
CA VAL A 181 6.29 -0.62 17.96
C VAL A 181 5.74 -1.84 18.70
N MET A 182 4.50 -1.74 19.14
CA MET A 182 3.78 -2.82 19.82
C MET A 182 2.81 -3.50 18.87
N SER A 183 2.78 -4.83 18.89
CA SER A 183 2.09 -5.60 17.86
C SER A 183 0.56 -5.43 17.88
N HIS A 184 -0.04 -5.20 19.04
CA HIS A 184 -1.49 -4.93 19.14
C HIS A 184 -1.94 -3.64 18.44
N GLN A 185 -0.99 -2.73 18.12
CA GLN A 185 -1.26 -1.48 17.38
C GLN A 185 -1.19 -1.66 15.86
N ILE A 186 -0.55 -2.73 15.39
CA ILE A 186 -0.25 -2.96 13.98
C ILE A 186 -1.31 -3.82 13.31
N SER A 187 -1.66 -4.95 13.91
CA SER A 187 -2.56 -5.91 13.28
C SER A 187 -3.30 -6.75 14.31
N SER A 188 -4.05 -7.73 13.84
CA SER A 188 -4.96 -8.54 14.63
C SER A 188 -4.45 -9.96 14.92
N MET A 189 -5.35 -10.96 14.94
CA MET A 189 -5.02 -12.35 15.22
C MET A 189 -3.99 -12.92 14.25
N GLY A 190 -3.19 -13.89 14.71
CA GLY A 190 -2.03 -14.46 14.02
C GLY A 190 -0.74 -13.89 14.62
N LEU A 191 -0.14 -14.64 15.59
CA LEU A 191 1.05 -14.14 16.31
C LEU A 191 2.22 -13.88 15.38
N LEU A 192 2.55 -14.83 14.50
CA LEU A 192 3.74 -14.75 13.65
C LEU A 192 3.60 -13.68 12.59
N GLU A 193 2.47 -13.63 11.90
CA GLU A 193 2.17 -12.64 10.86
C GLU A 193 2.09 -11.22 11.44
N ARG A 194 1.52 -11.08 12.66
CA ARG A 194 1.47 -9.80 13.38
C ARG A 194 2.87 -9.36 13.84
N GLU A 195 3.67 -10.28 14.36
CA GLU A 195 5.08 -10.02 14.70
C GLU A 195 5.87 -9.60 13.48
N ASN A 196 5.73 -10.32 12.36
CA ASN A 196 6.38 -9.99 11.11
C ASN A 196 6.04 -8.56 10.65
N ALA A 197 4.76 -8.21 10.67
CA ALA A 197 4.30 -6.85 10.34
C ALA A 197 4.88 -5.80 11.29
N THR A 198 4.99 -6.12 12.58
CA THR A 198 5.53 -5.23 13.61
C THR A 198 7.03 -4.97 13.40
N ILE A 199 7.80 -6.01 13.08
CA ILE A 199 9.23 -5.90 12.78
C ILE A 199 9.44 -5.09 11.50
N LEU A 200 8.69 -5.36 10.43
CA LEU A 200 8.75 -4.59 9.18
C LEU A 200 8.38 -3.12 9.39
N ASN A 201 7.37 -2.85 10.24
CA ASN A 201 7.02 -1.48 10.61
C ASN A 201 8.20 -0.78 11.30
N ALA A 202 8.77 -1.40 12.32
CA ALA A 202 9.88 -0.85 13.08
C ALA A 202 11.10 -0.55 12.17
N ALA A 203 11.45 -1.48 11.29
CA ALA A 203 12.53 -1.32 10.32
C ALA A 203 12.28 -0.17 9.33
N SER A 204 11.02 0.14 9.05
CA SER A 204 10.60 1.14 8.06
C SER A 204 10.53 2.57 8.60
N ILE A 205 10.54 2.78 9.91
CA ILE A 205 10.43 4.11 10.55
C ILE A 205 11.51 5.07 10.04
N LYS A 206 12.75 4.61 9.95
CA LYS A 206 13.88 5.42 9.44
C LYS A 206 13.66 5.89 8.01
N VAL A 207 13.16 5.02 7.15
CA VAL A 207 12.84 5.33 5.75
C VAL A 207 11.74 6.38 5.67
N MET A 208 10.65 6.18 6.43
CA MET A 208 9.51 7.09 6.42
C MET A 208 9.88 8.47 6.96
N ARG A 209 10.65 8.55 8.05
CA ARG A 209 11.16 9.83 8.59
C ARG A 209 11.95 10.61 7.55
N LYS A 210 12.83 9.93 6.82
CA LYS A 210 13.60 10.57 5.74
C LYS A 210 12.67 11.06 4.62
N ALA A 211 11.71 10.23 4.18
CA ALA A 211 10.76 10.59 3.14
C ALA A 211 9.91 11.82 3.54
N ILE A 212 9.34 11.81 4.76
CA ILE A 212 8.53 12.94 5.27
C ILE A 212 9.35 14.23 5.32
N ARG A 213 10.60 14.18 5.77
CA ARG A 213 11.49 15.36 5.80
C ARG A 213 11.70 15.92 4.40
N SER A 214 12.07 15.09 3.44
CA SER A 214 12.29 15.52 2.07
C SER A 214 11.02 16.10 1.42
N LEU A 215 9.85 15.53 1.71
CA LEU A 215 8.57 16.05 1.22
C LEU A 215 8.23 17.41 1.85
N ARG A 216 8.48 17.61 3.16
CA ARG A 216 8.30 18.92 3.80
C ARG A 216 9.20 19.99 3.19
N GLU A 217 10.48 19.67 2.94
CA GLU A 217 11.41 20.57 2.26
C GLU A 217 10.89 20.92 0.86
N SER A 218 10.33 19.96 0.14
CA SER A 218 9.70 20.18 -1.16
C SER A 218 8.52 21.14 -1.09
N LEU A 219 7.58 20.92 -0.16
CA LEU A 219 6.43 21.79 0.03
C LEU A 219 6.85 23.21 0.45
N SER A 220 7.83 23.34 1.36
CA SER A 220 8.35 24.65 1.77
C SER A 220 8.94 25.43 0.60
N SER A 221 9.62 24.76 -0.33
CA SER A 221 10.16 25.43 -1.53
C SER A 221 9.08 25.99 -2.48
N LEU A 222 7.83 25.62 -2.27
CA LEU A 222 6.67 26.03 -3.06
C LEU A 222 5.70 26.94 -2.27
N GLY A 223 6.06 27.37 -1.05
CA GLY A 223 5.19 28.18 -0.19
C GLY A 223 4.03 27.40 0.43
N LEU A 224 4.16 26.06 0.56
CA LEU A 224 3.16 25.16 1.12
C LEU A 224 3.61 24.55 2.47
N GLU A 225 4.50 25.19 3.21
CA GLU A 225 5.09 24.70 4.46
C GLU A 225 4.06 24.43 5.56
N GLU A 226 3.02 25.24 5.64
CA GLU A 226 1.94 25.15 6.64
C GLU A 226 0.82 24.18 6.21
N VAL A 227 0.85 23.71 4.97
CA VAL A 227 -0.21 22.84 4.46
C VAL A 227 -0.08 21.43 5.05
N PRO A 228 -1.15 20.87 5.65
CA PRO A 228 -1.14 19.53 6.21
C PRO A 228 -0.80 18.46 5.18
N MET A 229 0.13 17.57 5.55
CA MET A 229 0.52 16.41 4.77
C MET A 229 -0.20 15.16 5.25
N PHE A 230 -0.79 14.44 4.32
CA PHE A 230 -1.41 13.14 4.55
C PHE A 230 -0.79 12.08 3.65
N PHE A 231 -0.85 10.84 4.09
CA PHE A 231 -0.42 9.67 3.32
C PHE A 231 -1.57 8.69 3.18
N ALA A 232 -1.75 8.18 1.98
CA ALA A 232 -2.71 7.13 1.73
C ALA A 232 -2.33 5.84 2.46
N GLN A 233 -3.33 5.12 2.94
CA GLN A 233 -3.20 3.84 3.65
C GLN A 233 -3.64 2.66 2.78
N ASN A 234 -3.24 1.46 3.18
CA ASN A 234 -3.52 0.20 2.49
C ASN A 234 -5.02 -0.07 2.28
N ASP A 235 -5.89 0.45 3.15
CA ASP A 235 -7.34 0.28 3.11
C ASP A 235 -8.09 1.35 2.28
N GLY A 236 -7.34 2.24 1.60
CA GLY A 236 -7.89 3.33 0.81
C GLY A 236 -8.33 4.56 1.63
N THR A 237 -7.99 4.61 2.92
CA THR A 237 -8.09 5.81 3.76
C THR A 237 -6.78 6.60 3.73
N THR A 238 -6.70 7.68 4.49
CA THR A 238 -5.50 8.51 4.62
C THR A 238 -5.23 8.84 6.09
N ALA A 239 -3.97 9.17 6.41
CA ALA A 239 -3.58 9.61 7.75
C ALA A 239 -2.50 10.70 7.68
N LYS A 240 -2.44 11.56 8.70
CA LYS A 240 -1.41 12.60 8.82
C LYS A 240 0.01 12.03 8.86
N ALA A 241 0.97 12.82 8.40
CA ALA A 241 2.38 12.45 8.33
C ALA A 241 2.95 11.95 9.67
N ASN A 242 2.57 12.57 10.79
CA ASN A 242 3.04 12.17 12.12
C ASN A 242 2.51 10.80 12.58
N TYR A 243 1.32 10.40 12.12
CA TYR A 243 0.79 9.05 12.36
C TYR A 243 1.54 8.02 11.51
N ILE A 244 1.73 8.33 10.22
CA ILE A 244 2.44 7.43 9.29
C ILE A 244 3.94 7.31 9.61
N GLU A 245 4.55 8.32 10.23
CA GLU A 245 5.91 8.22 10.74
C GLU A 245 6.06 7.08 11.78
N LYS A 246 5.02 6.84 12.59
CA LYS A 246 4.98 5.74 13.58
C LYS A 246 4.59 4.40 12.95
N TYR A 247 3.70 4.44 11.95
CA TYR A 247 3.09 3.26 11.33
C TYR A 247 3.26 3.21 9.82
N PRO A 248 4.52 3.26 9.31
CA PRO A 248 4.80 3.28 7.87
C PRO A 248 4.28 2.06 7.12
N ILE A 249 4.12 0.92 7.78
CA ILE A 249 3.64 -0.33 7.16
C ILE A 249 2.22 -0.18 6.56
N PHE A 250 1.42 0.76 7.03
CA PHE A 250 0.10 1.02 6.50
C PHE A 250 0.10 1.70 5.12
N THR A 251 1.27 2.08 4.58
CA THR A 251 1.38 2.69 3.25
C THR A 251 1.91 1.74 2.17
N VAL A 252 2.27 0.50 2.52
CA VAL A 252 3.03 -0.40 1.64
C VAL A 252 2.32 -0.69 0.32
N VAL A 253 1.01 -0.87 0.32
CA VAL A 253 0.18 -1.16 -0.86
C VAL A 253 -0.85 -0.06 -1.15
N ALA A 254 -0.74 1.10 -0.51
CA ALA A 254 -1.65 2.23 -0.66
C ALA A 254 -1.86 2.71 -2.11
N PRO A 255 -0.85 2.76 -3.00
CA PRO A 255 -1.07 3.18 -4.38
C PRO A 255 -2.10 2.35 -5.13
N ILE A 256 -2.18 1.04 -4.85
CA ILE A 256 -3.17 0.16 -5.48
C ILE A 256 -4.58 0.50 -4.98
N SER A 257 -4.74 0.70 -3.69
CA SER A 257 -6.01 1.13 -3.08
C SER A 257 -6.47 2.48 -3.64
N ASN A 258 -5.54 3.41 -3.83
CA ASN A 258 -5.84 4.70 -4.45
C ASN A 258 -6.34 4.56 -5.88
N SER A 259 -5.72 3.71 -6.71
CA SER A 259 -6.17 3.49 -8.08
C SER A 259 -7.59 2.95 -8.15
N ILE A 260 -7.94 2.01 -7.25
CA ILE A 260 -9.29 1.45 -7.14
C ILE A 260 -10.28 2.53 -6.66
N ARG A 261 -9.92 3.33 -5.66
CA ARG A 261 -10.71 4.46 -5.18
C ARG A 261 -10.89 5.53 -6.25
N GLY A 262 -9.82 5.88 -6.96
CA GLY A 262 -9.84 6.85 -8.05
C GLY A 262 -10.76 6.41 -9.20
N ALA A 263 -10.78 5.11 -9.53
CA ALA A 263 -11.71 4.54 -10.50
C ALA A 263 -13.18 4.79 -10.09
N HIS A 264 -13.51 4.59 -8.79
CA HIS A 264 -14.83 4.92 -8.25
C HIS A 264 -15.16 6.41 -8.42
N VAL A 265 -14.24 7.29 -8.00
CA VAL A 265 -14.46 8.76 -8.07
C VAL A 265 -14.66 9.22 -9.51
N LEU A 266 -13.88 8.69 -10.47
CA LEU A 266 -13.99 9.05 -11.87
C LEU A 266 -15.27 8.57 -12.56
N THR A 267 -15.87 7.48 -12.08
CA THR A 267 -16.99 6.83 -12.77
C THR A 267 -18.31 6.86 -12.00
N GLY A 268 -18.27 7.07 -10.68
CA GLY A 268 -19.41 6.90 -9.79
C GLY A 268 -19.85 5.44 -9.56
N ILE A 269 -19.19 4.48 -10.21
CA ILE A 269 -19.50 3.05 -10.11
C ILE A 269 -18.96 2.51 -8.78
N LYS A 270 -19.81 1.76 -8.07
CA LYS A 270 -19.48 1.25 -6.74
C LYS A 270 -18.96 -0.19 -6.74
N ASP A 271 -19.34 -0.97 -7.76
CA ASP A 271 -18.98 -2.39 -7.87
C ASP A 271 -18.44 -2.67 -9.27
N ALA A 272 -17.15 -2.98 -9.38
CA ALA A 272 -16.45 -3.20 -10.64
C ALA A 272 -15.13 -3.94 -10.42
N ILE A 273 -14.55 -4.44 -11.51
CA ILE A 273 -13.14 -4.83 -11.56
C ILE A 273 -12.35 -3.63 -12.06
N VAL A 274 -11.29 -3.27 -11.37
CA VAL A 274 -10.40 -2.17 -11.74
C VAL A 274 -9.08 -2.75 -12.22
N VAL A 275 -8.67 -2.35 -13.43
CA VAL A 275 -7.37 -2.71 -14.00
C VAL A 275 -6.51 -1.46 -14.02
N ASP A 276 -5.50 -1.43 -13.15
CA ASP A 276 -4.50 -0.36 -13.11
C ASP A 276 -3.23 -0.82 -13.82
N THR A 277 -2.99 -0.25 -15.00
CA THR A 277 -1.82 -0.59 -15.82
C THR A 277 -0.79 0.53 -15.76
N GLY A 278 0.34 0.21 -15.13
CA GLY A 278 1.49 1.12 -15.02
C GLY A 278 2.54 0.91 -16.12
N GLY A 279 3.80 1.18 -15.79
CA GLY A 279 4.95 0.94 -16.69
C GLY A 279 5.53 -0.47 -16.60
N THR A 280 5.38 -1.17 -15.47
CA THR A 280 6.02 -2.47 -15.19
C THR A 280 5.03 -3.58 -14.86
N THR A 281 3.91 -3.25 -14.24
CA THR A 281 2.90 -4.20 -13.75
C THR A 281 1.49 -3.69 -14.05
N SER A 282 0.56 -4.63 -14.22
CA SER A 282 -0.88 -4.35 -14.13
C SER A 282 -1.42 -5.00 -12.86
N ASN A 283 -2.14 -4.22 -12.08
CA ASN A 283 -2.82 -4.65 -10.87
C ASN A 283 -4.32 -4.73 -11.14
N ILE A 284 -4.91 -5.88 -10.91
CA ILE A 284 -6.33 -6.15 -11.13
C ILE A 284 -6.96 -6.33 -9.76
N GLY A 285 -7.81 -5.39 -9.35
CA GLY A 285 -8.48 -5.41 -8.07
C GLY A 285 -9.98 -5.29 -8.18
N VAL A 286 -10.67 -5.48 -7.08
CA VAL A 286 -12.14 -5.41 -7.01
C VAL A 286 -12.58 -4.22 -6.20
N LEU A 287 -13.44 -3.42 -6.78
CA LEU A 287 -14.17 -2.34 -6.14
C LEU A 287 -15.51 -2.91 -5.62
N THR A 288 -15.76 -2.76 -4.34
CA THR A 288 -17.00 -3.17 -3.67
C THR A 288 -17.54 -2.02 -2.85
N GLN A 289 -18.77 -1.59 -3.10
CA GLN A 289 -19.42 -0.47 -2.43
C GLN A 289 -18.60 0.83 -2.42
N GLY A 290 -17.78 1.04 -3.47
CA GLY A 290 -16.92 2.21 -3.63
C GLY A 290 -15.57 2.13 -2.91
N TYR A 291 -15.22 0.97 -2.34
CA TYR A 291 -13.94 0.70 -1.66
C TYR A 291 -13.23 -0.51 -2.25
N PRO A 292 -11.89 -0.60 -2.13
CA PRO A 292 -11.18 -1.82 -2.49
C PRO A 292 -11.68 -3.01 -1.66
N ARG A 293 -11.96 -4.15 -2.31
CA ARG A 293 -12.14 -5.41 -1.59
C ARG A 293 -10.82 -5.76 -0.91
N GLU A 294 -10.88 -6.14 0.37
CA GLU A 294 -9.69 -6.41 1.16
C GLU A 294 -9.36 -7.90 1.24
N ALA A 295 -8.07 -8.23 1.19
CA ALA A 295 -7.51 -9.51 1.61
C ALA A 295 -7.03 -9.43 3.07
N LEU A 296 -7.09 -10.55 3.77
CA LEU A 296 -6.74 -10.64 5.20
C LEU A 296 -5.23 -10.72 5.44
N GLU A 297 -4.47 -11.09 4.42
CA GLU A 297 -3.03 -11.31 4.47
C GLU A 297 -2.37 -10.70 3.24
N VAL A 298 -1.13 -10.27 3.42
CA VAL A 298 -0.28 -9.85 2.31
C VAL A 298 1.15 -10.30 2.55
N GLU A 299 1.81 -10.74 1.49
CA GLU A 299 3.25 -11.01 1.48
C GLU A 299 4.01 -9.75 1.07
N ILE A 300 4.92 -9.29 1.93
CA ILE A 300 5.72 -8.09 1.72
C ILE A 300 7.19 -8.48 1.69
N GLY A 301 7.80 -8.38 0.51
CA GLY A 301 9.22 -8.70 0.34
C GLY A 301 9.62 -10.13 0.67
N GLY A 302 8.70 -11.09 0.53
CA GLY A 302 8.87 -12.50 0.88
C GLY A 302 8.51 -12.84 2.33
N VAL A 303 7.85 -11.91 3.06
CA VAL A 303 7.43 -12.10 4.44
C VAL A 303 5.91 -12.06 4.54
N ARG A 304 5.31 -13.10 5.09
CA ARG A 304 3.87 -13.18 5.33
C ARG A 304 3.47 -12.27 6.49
N THR A 305 2.45 -11.46 6.26
CA THR A 305 1.88 -10.55 7.26
C THR A 305 0.35 -10.65 7.24
N ASN A 306 -0.30 -10.32 8.35
CA ASN A 306 -1.74 -10.19 8.46
C ASN A 306 -2.23 -8.74 8.36
N ILE A 307 -1.46 -7.90 7.64
CA ILE A 307 -1.90 -6.56 7.29
C ILE A 307 -2.95 -6.67 6.19
N ARG A 308 -4.07 -6.00 6.37
CA ARG A 308 -5.08 -5.91 5.31
C ARG A 308 -4.56 -5.12 4.13
N SER A 309 -4.81 -5.65 2.96
CA SER A 309 -4.43 -5.07 1.68
C SER A 309 -5.59 -5.18 0.70
N PRO A 310 -5.62 -4.41 -0.39
CA PRO A 310 -6.57 -4.69 -1.45
C PRO A 310 -6.35 -6.11 -1.99
N ASP A 311 -7.45 -6.82 -2.21
CA ASP A 311 -7.45 -8.13 -2.84
C ASP A 311 -7.21 -7.95 -4.35
N ILE A 312 -6.02 -8.32 -4.80
CA ILE A 312 -5.55 -8.07 -6.16
C ILE A 312 -4.86 -9.29 -6.78
N VAL A 313 -4.90 -9.32 -8.09
CA VAL A 313 -3.99 -10.11 -8.92
C VAL A 313 -3.05 -9.16 -9.65
N ALA A 314 -1.75 -9.30 -9.41
CA ALA A 314 -0.71 -8.55 -10.12
C ALA A 314 -0.11 -9.40 -11.23
N ILE A 315 0.00 -8.84 -12.44
CA ILE A 315 0.67 -9.49 -13.57
C ILE A 315 1.84 -8.64 -14.05
N GLY A 316 2.95 -9.30 -14.43
CA GLY A 316 4.14 -8.67 -14.99
C GLY A 316 3.95 -8.22 -16.44
N LEU A 317 2.82 -7.58 -16.72
CA LEU A 317 2.43 -7.08 -18.04
C LEU A 317 1.97 -5.63 -17.90
N ALA A 318 2.71 -4.74 -18.56
CA ALA A 318 2.41 -3.31 -18.62
C ALA A 318 3.15 -2.66 -19.79
N GLY A 319 3.12 -1.33 -19.90
CA GLY A 319 3.67 -0.63 -21.06
C GLY A 319 5.11 -0.97 -21.43
N GLY A 320 5.98 -1.09 -20.43
CA GLY A 320 7.40 -1.41 -20.65
C GLY A 320 7.74 -2.90 -20.74
N SER A 321 6.75 -3.81 -20.67
CA SER A 321 6.99 -5.26 -20.73
C SER A 321 7.65 -5.66 -22.04
N ILE A 322 8.76 -6.41 -21.94
CA ILE A 322 9.54 -6.86 -23.09
C ILE A 322 8.80 -8.00 -23.80
N VAL A 323 8.67 -7.88 -25.11
CA VAL A 323 8.13 -8.93 -25.98
C VAL A 323 9.30 -9.72 -26.59
N ARG A 324 9.32 -11.03 -26.34
CA ARG A 324 10.33 -11.95 -26.89
C ARG A 324 9.66 -12.93 -27.83
N VAL A 325 10.31 -13.12 -28.99
CA VAL A 325 9.85 -14.04 -30.03
C VAL A 325 10.89 -15.15 -30.15
N SER A 326 10.44 -16.40 -30.08
CA SER A 326 11.28 -17.59 -30.29
C SER A 326 10.55 -18.57 -31.17
N GLY A 327 10.86 -18.53 -32.47
CA GLY A 327 10.08 -19.25 -33.48
C GLY A 327 8.64 -18.78 -33.49
N ASP A 328 7.69 -19.69 -33.33
CA ASP A 328 6.26 -19.38 -33.25
C ASP A 328 5.76 -18.93 -31.87
N ASP A 329 6.60 -19.05 -30.86
CA ASP A 329 6.25 -18.68 -29.47
C ASP A 329 6.50 -17.20 -29.22
N VAL A 330 5.51 -16.52 -28.59
CA VAL A 330 5.60 -15.12 -28.19
C VAL A 330 5.37 -15.01 -26.69
N LYS A 331 6.36 -14.48 -25.98
CA LYS A 331 6.30 -14.22 -24.54
C LYS A 331 6.30 -12.72 -24.28
N VAL A 332 5.39 -12.27 -23.39
CA VAL A 332 5.30 -10.88 -22.97
C VAL A 332 5.57 -10.78 -21.47
N GLY A 333 6.55 -9.97 -21.09
CA GLY A 333 6.97 -9.84 -19.71
C GLY A 333 7.59 -11.13 -19.11
N PRO A 334 7.69 -11.27 -17.77
CA PRO A 334 7.49 -10.21 -16.78
C PRO A 334 8.62 -9.15 -16.75
N VAL A 335 9.71 -9.36 -17.50
CA VAL A 335 10.82 -8.41 -17.61
C VAL A 335 10.35 -7.16 -18.33
N SER A 336 10.70 -5.98 -17.79
CA SER A 336 10.28 -4.68 -18.31
C SER A 336 11.49 -3.75 -18.45
N VAL A 337 11.45 -2.86 -19.45
CA VAL A 337 12.40 -1.75 -19.57
C VAL A 337 12.12 -0.64 -18.55
N GLY A 338 10.95 -0.65 -17.91
CA GLY A 338 10.56 0.32 -16.90
C GLY A 338 10.61 1.77 -17.42
N TYR A 339 11.29 2.65 -16.70
CA TYR A 339 11.43 4.08 -17.06
C TYR A 339 12.24 4.32 -18.33
N ARG A 340 12.98 3.33 -18.83
CA ARG A 340 13.79 3.41 -20.06
C ARG A 340 12.98 3.17 -21.34
N LEU A 341 11.64 3.09 -21.24
CA LEU A 341 10.76 2.84 -22.39
C LEU A 341 11.04 3.79 -23.56
N ILE A 342 11.26 5.07 -23.29
CA ILE A 342 11.50 6.09 -24.31
C ILE A 342 12.92 6.00 -24.92
N GLU A 343 13.84 5.34 -24.22
CA GLU A 343 15.22 5.15 -24.67
C GLU A 343 15.38 3.82 -25.43
N GLU A 344 14.71 2.77 -24.95
CA GLU A 344 14.90 1.41 -25.44
C GLU A 344 13.80 0.94 -26.38
N GLY A 345 12.58 1.52 -26.32
CA GLY A 345 11.44 1.11 -27.15
C GLY A 345 11.63 1.42 -28.65
N ILE A 346 11.21 0.52 -29.51
CA ILE A 346 11.36 0.64 -30.98
C ILE A 346 10.66 1.88 -31.51
N ALA A 347 9.49 2.24 -31.00
CA ALA A 347 8.75 3.42 -31.43
C ALA A 347 9.54 4.72 -31.26
N TRP A 348 10.46 4.78 -30.29
CA TRP A 348 11.36 5.91 -30.04
C TRP A 348 12.75 5.77 -30.67
N GLY A 349 12.98 4.67 -31.41
CA GLY A 349 14.24 4.42 -32.11
C GLY A 349 15.21 3.49 -31.37
N GLY A 350 14.80 2.90 -30.24
CA GLY A 350 15.54 1.84 -29.57
C GLY A 350 15.42 0.49 -30.26
N ASP A 351 15.91 -0.56 -29.61
CA ASP A 351 16.00 -1.91 -30.20
C ASP A 351 15.16 -2.97 -29.45
N VAL A 352 14.47 -2.57 -28.37
CA VAL A 352 13.67 -3.49 -27.55
C VAL A 352 12.19 -3.41 -27.95
N LEU A 353 11.62 -4.54 -28.35
CA LEU A 353 10.18 -4.64 -28.60
C LEU A 353 9.44 -4.69 -27.26
N THR A 354 8.56 -3.72 -27.02
CA THR A 354 7.78 -3.60 -25.80
C THR A 354 6.27 -3.76 -26.04
N ALA A 355 5.51 -3.99 -24.97
CA ALA A 355 4.05 -4.04 -25.06
C ALA A 355 3.46 -2.72 -25.57
N THR A 356 4.06 -1.56 -25.23
CA THR A 356 3.68 -0.26 -25.81
C THR A 356 3.91 -0.22 -27.31
N ASP A 357 5.05 -0.72 -27.82
CA ASP A 357 5.33 -0.78 -29.24
C ASP A 357 4.29 -1.62 -29.99
N VAL A 358 3.92 -2.78 -29.42
CA VAL A 358 2.88 -3.66 -29.96
C VAL A 358 1.54 -2.93 -30.03
N ALA A 359 1.12 -2.26 -28.97
CA ALA A 359 -0.15 -1.53 -28.93
C ALA A 359 -0.18 -0.34 -29.89
N LEU A 360 0.94 0.37 -30.04
CA LEU A 360 1.10 1.45 -31.03
C LEU A 360 1.03 0.94 -32.46
N ALA A 361 1.77 -0.13 -32.76
CA ALA A 361 1.77 -0.74 -34.11
C ALA A 361 0.43 -1.33 -34.49
N LYS A 362 -0.29 -1.91 -33.50
CA LYS A 362 -1.68 -2.38 -33.67
C LYS A 362 -2.67 -1.22 -33.90
N GLY A 363 -2.32 -0.01 -33.50
CA GLY A 363 -3.16 1.18 -33.62
C GLY A 363 -4.24 1.31 -32.54
N VAL A 364 -4.15 0.55 -31.42
CA VAL A 364 -5.12 0.60 -30.32
C VAL A 364 -4.84 1.76 -29.37
N MET A 365 -3.60 2.29 -29.37
CA MET A 365 -3.23 3.46 -28.57
C MET A 365 -2.48 4.51 -29.41
N LYS A 366 -2.47 5.74 -28.91
CA LYS A 366 -1.67 6.84 -29.42
C LYS A 366 -0.96 7.51 -28.24
N ILE A 367 0.26 7.97 -28.48
CA ILE A 367 1.05 8.75 -27.51
C ILE A 367 1.36 10.09 -28.19
N ASP A 368 1.09 11.18 -27.47
CA ASP A 368 1.36 12.54 -27.94
C ASP A 368 2.82 12.91 -27.55
N ASP A 369 3.77 12.33 -28.31
CA ASP A 369 5.20 12.63 -28.25
C ASP A 369 5.72 12.56 -29.68
N GLU A 370 6.24 13.67 -30.20
CA GLU A 370 6.75 13.77 -31.58
C GLU A 370 7.86 12.74 -31.90
N ARG A 371 8.58 12.26 -30.87
CA ARG A 371 9.61 11.22 -31.02
C ARG A 371 9.05 9.83 -31.17
N CYS A 372 7.79 9.62 -30.76
CA CYS A 372 7.09 8.34 -30.85
C CYS A 372 6.56 8.10 -32.26
N VAL A 373 7.22 7.22 -33.00
CA VAL A 373 6.89 6.91 -34.39
C VAL A 373 6.49 5.45 -34.54
N PRO A 374 5.18 5.10 -34.49
CA PRO A 374 4.70 3.71 -34.58
C PRO A 374 5.13 2.99 -35.86
N GLN A 375 5.40 3.73 -36.92
CA GLN A 375 5.84 3.18 -38.19
C GLN A 375 7.17 2.42 -38.09
N ARG A 376 8.10 2.86 -37.21
CA ARG A 376 9.37 2.15 -36.93
C ARG A 376 9.15 0.71 -36.46
N VAL A 377 8.10 0.49 -35.67
CA VAL A 377 7.75 -0.85 -35.17
C VAL A 377 7.25 -1.72 -36.34
N LYS A 378 6.36 -1.17 -37.18
CA LYS A 378 5.81 -1.89 -38.33
C LYS A 378 6.86 -2.26 -39.39
N GLU A 379 7.93 -1.48 -39.51
CA GLU A 379 9.04 -1.74 -40.43
C GLU A 379 9.99 -2.82 -39.89
N ARG A 380 10.14 -2.96 -38.56
CA ARG A 380 11.09 -3.89 -37.93
C ARG A 380 10.46 -5.19 -37.48
N VAL A 381 9.15 -5.21 -37.20
CA VAL A 381 8.44 -6.34 -36.61
C VAL A 381 7.35 -6.83 -37.56
N PRO A 382 7.34 -8.12 -37.96
CA PRO A 382 6.30 -8.70 -38.80
C PRO A 382 4.90 -8.50 -38.21
N ALA A 383 3.91 -8.20 -39.06
CA ALA A 383 2.53 -7.97 -38.60
C ALA A 383 1.97 -9.17 -37.82
N GLU A 384 2.32 -10.40 -38.22
CA GLU A 384 1.90 -11.61 -37.51
C GLU A 384 2.41 -11.68 -36.08
N VAL A 385 3.65 -11.21 -35.82
CA VAL A 385 4.23 -11.15 -34.49
C VAL A 385 3.48 -10.12 -33.62
N ILE A 386 3.14 -8.96 -34.22
CA ILE A 386 2.34 -7.92 -33.54
C ILE A 386 0.98 -8.47 -33.11
N GLU A 387 0.30 -9.20 -34.03
CA GLU A 387 -1.01 -9.81 -33.77
C GLU A 387 -0.93 -10.86 -32.64
N LYS A 388 0.04 -11.80 -32.75
CA LYS A 388 0.26 -12.84 -31.72
C LYS A 388 0.60 -12.23 -30.35
N ALA A 389 1.49 -11.23 -30.32
CA ALA A 389 1.87 -10.55 -29.10
C ALA A 389 0.68 -9.82 -28.45
N TYR A 390 -0.09 -9.10 -29.25
CA TYR A 390 -1.27 -8.40 -28.74
C TYR A 390 -2.34 -9.36 -28.23
N ALA A 391 -2.62 -10.44 -28.96
CA ALA A 391 -3.54 -11.48 -28.52
C ALA A 391 -3.09 -12.10 -27.17
N LYS A 392 -1.79 -12.37 -27.02
CA LYS A 392 -1.23 -12.89 -25.75
C LYS A 392 -1.36 -11.90 -24.60
N MET A 393 -1.16 -10.60 -24.85
CA MET A 393 -1.37 -9.55 -23.84
C MET A 393 -2.83 -9.52 -23.37
N VAL A 394 -3.79 -9.58 -24.30
CA VAL A 394 -5.22 -9.57 -23.98
C VAL A 394 -5.60 -10.84 -23.21
N GLU A 395 -5.14 -12.02 -23.64
CA GLU A 395 -5.36 -13.30 -22.95
C GLU A 395 -4.87 -13.22 -21.48
N MET A 396 -3.64 -12.74 -21.24
CA MET A 396 -3.10 -12.61 -19.89
C MET A 396 -3.94 -11.68 -19.00
N LEU A 397 -4.48 -10.59 -19.55
CA LEU A 397 -5.37 -9.69 -18.83
C LEU A 397 -6.71 -10.36 -18.52
N GLU A 398 -7.32 -11.04 -19.49
CA GLU A 398 -8.59 -11.74 -19.32
C GLU A 398 -8.50 -12.86 -18.27
N GLU A 399 -7.40 -13.62 -18.25
CA GLU A 399 -7.12 -14.61 -17.20
C GLU A 399 -6.99 -13.97 -15.81
N ALA A 400 -6.35 -12.80 -15.72
CA ALA A 400 -6.20 -12.09 -14.47
C ALA A 400 -7.53 -11.50 -13.98
N ILE A 401 -8.37 -11.01 -14.90
CA ILE A 401 -9.74 -10.56 -14.60
C ILE A 401 -10.57 -11.73 -14.06
N ASP A 402 -10.47 -12.90 -14.69
CA ASP A 402 -11.23 -14.08 -14.25
C ASP A 402 -10.83 -14.56 -12.85
N LYS A 403 -9.54 -14.48 -12.51
CA LYS A 403 -9.01 -14.85 -11.19
C LYS A 403 -9.54 -14.01 -10.03
N VAL A 404 -9.85 -12.73 -10.23
CA VAL A 404 -10.38 -11.86 -9.16
C VAL A 404 -11.89 -11.94 -9.03
N LYS A 405 -12.59 -12.54 -10.01
CA LYS A 405 -14.05 -12.71 -9.98
C LYS A 405 -14.44 -13.71 -8.91
N THR A 406 -15.53 -13.42 -8.22
CA THR A 406 -16.19 -14.33 -7.26
C THR A 406 -17.50 -14.91 -7.82
N SER A 407 -17.85 -14.51 -9.06
CA SER A 407 -19.05 -14.99 -9.77
C SER A 407 -18.70 -15.25 -11.25
N PRO A 408 -19.32 -16.23 -11.91
CA PRO A 408 -19.16 -16.47 -13.35
C PRO A 408 -19.78 -15.35 -14.21
N GLU A 409 -20.63 -14.51 -13.65
CA GLU A 409 -21.31 -13.43 -14.37
C GLU A 409 -20.33 -12.38 -14.90
N PRO A 410 -20.57 -11.82 -16.10
CA PRO A 410 -19.76 -10.71 -16.64
C PRO A 410 -19.79 -9.49 -15.71
N ALA A 411 -18.63 -8.90 -15.46
CA ALA A 411 -18.46 -7.75 -14.56
C ALA A 411 -18.17 -6.46 -15.36
N THR A 412 -18.51 -5.30 -14.80
CA THR A 412 -17.99 -4.01 -15.31
C THR A 412 -16.49 -3.95 -15.04
N VAL A 413 -15.71 -3.56 -16.05
CA VAL A 413 -14.25 -3.40 -15.96
C VAL A 413 -13.89 -1.94 -16.17
N ILE A 414 -13.18 -1.34 -15.24
CA ILE A 414 -12.68 0.03 -15.32
C ILE A 414 -11.17 0.00 -15.54
N LEU A 415 -10.71 0.61 -16.64
CA LEU A 415 -9.31 0.68 -17.02
C LEU A 415 -8.72 2.00 -16.56
N VAL A 416 -7.70 1.95 -15.70
CA VAL A 416 -6.98 3.13 -15.19
C VAL A 416 -5.46 2.94 -15.34
N GLY A 417 -4.69 3.95 -14.94
CA GLY A 417 -3.24 3.99 -15.09
C GLY A 417 -2.77 4.43 -16.47
N GLY A 418 -1.49 4.77 -16.58
CA GLY A 418 -0.89 5.30 -17.81
C GLY A 418 -0.91 4.32 -19.00
N GLY A 419 -0.85 3.02 -18.72
CA GLY A 419 -0.92 1.96 -19.71
C GLY A 419 -2.34 1.53 -20.10
N SER A 420 -3.39 2.12 -19.52
CA SER A 420 -4.79 1.74 -19.79
C SER A 420 -5.19 1.85 -21.25
N LEU A 421 -4.50 2.70 -22.03
CA LEU A 421 -4.76 2.90 -23.44
C LEU A 421 -4.40 1.69 -24.32
N MET A 422 -3.56 0.78 -23.83
CA MET A 422 -3.13 -0.40 -24.60
C MET A 422 -4.20 -1.51 -24.67
N TRP A 423 -5.25 -1.44 -23.85
CA TRP A 423 -6.28 -2.45 -23.78
C TRP A 423 -7.44 -2.21 -24.73
N PRO A 424 -8.09 -3.27 -25.26
CA PRO A 424 -9.27 -3.13 -26.09
C PRO A 424 -10.48 -2.65 -25.28
N ARG A 425 -11.54 -2.27 -26.01
CA ARG A 425 -12.83 -1.89 -25.39
C ARG A 425 -13.75 -3.08 -25.13
N GLU A 426 -13.36 -4.27 -25.58
CA GLU A 426 -14.08 -5.53 -25.38
C GLU A 426 -13.10 -6.54 -24.78
N LEU A 427 -13.47 -7.15 -23.66
CA LEU A 427 -12.70 -8.15 -22.94
C LEU A 427 -13.61 -9.32 -22.59
N LYS A 428 -13.10 -10.53 -22.71
CA LYS A 428 -13.83 -11.73 -22.31
C LYS A 428 -14.13 -11.68 -20.80
N GLY A 429 -15.39 -11.97 -20.45
CA GLY A 429 -15.84 -11.92 -19.05
C GLY A 429 -16.19 -10.52 -18.55
N ALA A 430 -16.06 -9.48 -19.38
CA ALA A 430 -16.54 -8.14 -19.09
C ALA A 430 -17.94 -7.92 -19.66
N LYS A 431 -18.83 -7.31 -18.88
CA LYS A 431 -20.12 -6.79 -19.33
C LYS A 431 -19.95 -5.50 -20.13
N GLU A 432 -19.05 -4.66 -19.67
CA GLU A 432 -18.65 -3.40 -20.29
C GLU A 432 -17.23 -3.04 -19.86
N VAL A 433 -16.50 -2.32 -20.71
CA VAL A 433 -15.14 -1.82 -20.42
C VAL A 433 -15.16 -0.30 -20.49
N ILE A 434 -14.86 0.34 -19.37
CA ILE A 434 -14.90 1.78 -19.19
C ILE A 434 -13.48 2.32 -19.03
N ARG A 435 -13.14 3.35 -19.79
CA ARG A 435 -11.92 4.13 -19.59
C ARG A 435 -12.33 5.57 -19.34
N PRO A 436 -12.32 6.04 -18.07
CA PRO A 436 -12.76 7.38 -17.73
C PRO A 436 -11.78 8.44 -18.23
N LYS A 437 -12.26 9.68 -18.34
CA LYS A 437 -11.37 10.84 -18.46
C LYS A 437 -10.48 10.89 -17.21
N TYR A 438 -9.20 11.26 -17.36
CA TYR A 438 -8.19 11.24 -16.29
C TYR A 438 -7.86 9.84 -15.73
N ALA A 439 -8.11 8.76 -16.47
CA ALA A 439 -7.76 7.39 -16.08
C ALA A 439 -6.28 7.25 -15.64
N GLN A 440 -5.37 7.98 -16.28
CA GLN A 440 -3.94 7.99 -15.94
C GLN A 440 -3.62 8.59 -14.56
N SER A 441 -4.49 9.46 -14.04
CA SER A 441 -4.32 10.13 -12.75
C SER A 441 -5.20 9.53 -11.63
N ALA A 442 -5.78 8.35 -11.86
CA ALA A 442 -6.71 7.71 -10.92
C ALA A 442 -6.07 7.51 -9.53
N ASN A 443 -4.79 7.13 -9.47
CA ASN A 443 -4.09 6.94 -8.21
C ASN A 443 -3.97 8.26 -7.41
N ALA A 444 -3.47 9.32 -8.05
CA ALA A 444 -3.37 10.65 -7.41
C ALA A 444 -4.76 11.17 -6.99
N LEU A 445 -5.79 10.94 -7.81
CA LEU A 445 -7.18 11.32 -7.50
C LEU A 445 -7.74 10.52 -6.31
N GLY A 446 -7.48 9.21 -6.27
CA GLY A 446 -7.86 8.37 -5.14
C GLY A 446 -7.24 8.85 -3.84
N ALA A 447 -5.95 9.23 -3.87
CA ALA A 447 -5.28 9.85 -2.72
C ALA A 447 -5.94 11.18 -2.31
N ALA A 448 -6.20 12.09 -3.28
CA ALA A 448 -6.80 13.41 -3.02
C ALA A 448 -8.20 13.35 -2.42
N THR A 449 -8.95 12.29 -2.72
CA THR A 449 -10.34 12.08 -2.27
C THR A 449 -10.48 11.17 -1.06
N ALA A 450 -9.37 10.57 -0.60
CA ALA A 450 -9.39 9.68 0.55
C ALA A 450 -9.75 10.42 1.84
N LEU A 451 -10.56 9.77 2.67
CA LEU A 451 -10.92 10.26 3.99
C LEU A 451 -9.94 9.76 5.04
N VAL A 452 -9.76 10.53 6.12
CA VAL A 452 -8.99 10.05 7.27
C VAL A 452 -9.76 8.94 7.96
N GLY A 453 -9.11 7.81 8.20
CA GLY A 453 -9.76 6.64 8.81
C GLY A 453 -8.97 6.02 9.94
N GLY A 454 -9.70 5.31 10.80
CA GLY A 454 -9.15 4.46 11.85
C GLY A 454 -9.84 3.09 11.84
N VAL A 455 -9.06 2.03 11.89
CA VAL A 455 -9.57 0.66 11.92
C VAL A 455 -9.11 -0.03 13.20
N VAL A 456 -10.04 -0.74 13.83
CA VAL A 456 -9.78 -1.61 14.99
C VAL A 456 -10.28 -3.00 14.66
N GLU A 457 -9.48 -4.00 15.00
CA GLU A 457 -9.87 -5.39 14.95
C GLU A 457 -9.46 -6.07 16.28
N LYS A 458 -10.44 -6.52 17.04
CA LYS A 458 -10.24 -7.09 18.38
C LYS A 458 -11.02 -8.39 18.54
N ALA A 459 -10.50 -9.28 19.38
CA ALA A 459 -11.22 -10.45 19.85
C ALA A 459 -11.91 -10.16 21.19
N PHE A 460 -13.14 -10.62 21.34
CA PHE A 460 -13.96 -10.54 22.56
C PHE A 460 -14.54 -11.91 22.88
N SER A 461 -14.88 -12.13 24.14
CA SER A 461 -15.66 -13.28 24.59
C SER A 461 -17.02 -12.80 25.07
N TYR A 462 -18.09 -13.25 24.44
CA TYR A 462 -19.46 -12.89 24.86
C TYR A 462 -19.90 -13.56 26.17
N ASP A 463 -19.07 -14.44 26.74
CA ASP A 463 -19.28 -14.95 28.09
C ASP A 463 -18.92 -13.90 29.16
N HIS A 464 -18.06 -12.91 28.81
CA HIS A 464 -17.55 -11.89 29.75
C HIS A 464 -18.06 -10.47 29.46
N ILE A 465 -18.48 -10.19 28.21
CA ILE A 465 -18.95 -8.88 27.79
C ILE A 465 -20.18 -9.02 26.86
N THR A 466 -21.13 -8.13 26.99
CA THR A 466 -22.27 -8.14 26.07
C THR A 466 -21.86 -7.72 24.65
N ARG A 467 -22.56 -8.23 23.63
CA ARG A 467 -22.34 -7.86 22.23
C ARG A 467 -22.35 -6.33 22.05
N GLY A 468 -23.31 -5.64 22.68
CA GLY A 468 -23.43 -4.19 22.56
C GLY A 468 -22.25 -3.43 23.14
N GLU A 469 -21.73 -3.87 24.28
CA GLU A 469 -20.55 -3.27 24.92
C GLU A 469 -19.27 -3.55 24.13
N ALA A 470 -19.10 -4.76 23.59
CA ALA A 470 -17.95 -5.10 22.74
C ALA A 470 -17.88 -4.24 21.47
N ILE A 471 -19.02 -4.09 20.76
CA ILE A 471 -19.11 -3.20 19.59
C ILE A 471 -18.85 -1.75 19.99
N LYS A 472 -19.38 -1.28 21.13
CA LYS A 472 -19.15 0.07 21.63
C LYS A 472 -17.68 0.33 21.90
N GLN A 473 -17.00 -0.57 22.62
CA GLN A 473 -15.57 -0.46 22.91
C GLN A 473 -14.71 -0.41 21.63
N ALA A 474 -14.98 -1.31 20.69
CA ALA A 474 -14.27 -1.33 19.42
C ALA A 474 -14.54 -0.05 18.60
N SER A 475 -15.76 0.47 18.62
CA SER A 475 -16.12 1.72 17.93
C SER A 475 -15.44 2.94 18.52
N GLU A 476 -15.42 3.06 19.84
CA GLU A 476 -14.73 4.15 20.54
C GLU A 476 -13.22 4.13 20.26
N GLU A 477 -12.62 2.95 20.18
CA GLU A 477 -11.21 2.80 19.83
C GLU A 477 -10.94 3.15 18.36
N ALA A 478 -11.81 2.75 17.43
CA ALA A 478 -11.70 3.13 16.01
C ALA A 478 -11.80 4.65 15.83
N VAL A 479 -12.72 5.30 16.53
CA VAL A 479 -12.84 6.76 16.54
C VAL A 479 -11.57 7.43 17.09
N ARG A 480 -10.99 6.90 18.19
CA ARG A 480 -9.71 7.42 18.70
C ARG A 480 -8.58 7.27 17.68
N LYS A 481 -8.47 6.11 17.03
CA LYS A 481 -7.47 5.90 15.97
C LYS A 481 -7.65 6.87 14.79
N ALA A 482 -8.90 7.13 14.38
CA ALA A 482 -9.18 8.14 13.35
C ALA A 482 -8.75 9.54 13.78
N MET A 483 -8.99 9.92 15.04
CA MET A 483 -8.49 11.20 15.59
C MET A 483 -6.97 11.27 15.60
N ASP A 484 -6.30 10.20 16.03
CA ASP A 484 -4.83 10.11 16.03
C ASP A 484 -4.26 10.18 14.60
N ALA A 485 -4.97 9.60 13.64
CA ALA A 485 -4.67 9.71 12.21
C ALA A 485 -4.94 11.10 11.63
N GLY A 486 -5.61 11.98 12.37
CA GLY A 486 -5.80 13.38 12.04
C GLY A 486 -7.20 13.75 11.56
N ALA A 487 -8.20 12.91 11.79
CA ALA A 487 -9.59 13.26 11.55
C ALA A 487 -10.05 14.40 12.47
N ALA A 488 -10.90 15.29 11.95
CA ALA A 488 -11.43 16.39 12.74
C ALA A 488 -12.49 15.86 13.75
N PRO A 489 -12.38 16.23 15.03
CA PRO A 489 -13.39 15.86 16.02
C PRO A 489 -14.80 16.28 15.58
N GLY A 490 -15.78 15.40 15.81
CA GLY A 490 -17.19 15.64 15.44
C GLY A 490 -17.56 15.35 13.98
N THR A 491 -16.59 15.03 13.11
CA THR A 491 -16.84 14.59 11.72
C THR A 491 -16.74 13.08 11.53
N ILE A 492 -16.26 12.38 12.55
CA ILE A 492 -15.96 10.94 12.49
C ILE A 492 -17.26 10.15 12.61
N GLN A 493 -17.43 9.18 11.72
CA GLN A 493 -18.57 8.27 11.70
C GLN A 493 -18.08 6.83 11.59
N VAL A 494 -18.70 5.93 12.36
CA VAL A 494 -18.49 4.49 12.18
C VAL A 494 -19.20 4.09 10.89
N THR A 495 -18.42 3.60 9.94
CA THR A 495 -18.88 3.24 8.59
C THR A 495 -19.09 1.75 8.39
N GLU A 496 -18.39 0.92 9.19
CA GLU A 496 -18.44 -0.51 9.07
C GLU A 496 -18.26 -1.17 10.43
N VAL A 497 -19.08 -2.18 10.72
CA VAL A 497 -18.94 -3.11 11.86
C VAL A 497 -19.07 -4.52 11.32
N GLU A 498 -18.00 -5.29 11.43
CA GLU A 498 -17.95 -6.69 11.01
C GLU A 498 -17.75 -7.57 12.24
N GLU A 499 -18.58 -8.63 12.37
CA GLU A 499 -18.46 -9.62 13.43
C GLU A 499 -18.18 -10.99 12.83
N ILE A 500 -17.13 -11.66 13.27
CA ILE A 500 -16.74 -12.98 12.82
C ILE A 500 -16.67 -13.88 14.04
N ALA A 501 -17.56 -14.87 14.12
CA ALA A 501 -17.51 -15.89 15.17
C ALA A 501 -16.21 -16.72 15.06
N LEU A 502 -15.63 -17.05 16.20
CA LEU A 502 -14.42 -17.88 16.31
C LEU A 502 -14.79 -19.23 16.95
N PRO A 503 -15.44 -20.14 16.21
CA PRO A 503 -16.07 -21.34 16.76
C PRO A 503 -15.09 -22.35 17.37
N TYR A 504 -13.80 -22.21 17.08
CA TYR A 504 -12.75 -23.06 17.62
C TYR A 504 -12.15 -22.53 18.94
N LEU A 505 -12.53 -21.34 19.36
CA LEU A 505 -12.17 -20.79 20.65
C LEU A 505 -13.36 -20.92 21.61
N PRO A 506 -13.16 -21.38 22.86
CA PRO A 506 -14.22 -21.43 23.85
C PRO A 506 -14.70 -20.01 24.23
N GLY A 507 -15.79 -19.90 25.00
CA GLY A 507 -16.27 -18.65 25.54
C GLY A 507 -17.03 -17.76 24.55
N ASN A 508 -17.73 -18.32 23.56
CA ASN A 508 -18.43 -17.55 22.53
C ASN A 508 -17.56 -16.45 21.94
N ALA A 509 -16.32 -16.81 21.60
CA ALA A 509 -15.33 -15.87 21.09
C ALA A 509 -15.73 -15.31 19.73
N VAL A 510 -15.56 -14.00 19.58
CA VAL A 510 -15.87 -13.26 18.36
C VAL A 510 -14.75 -12.26 18.05
N LYS A 511 -14.45 -12.13 16.77
CA LYS A 511 -13.62 -11.06 16.27
C LYS A 511 -14.51 -9.92 15.76
N ILE A 512 -14.32 -8.73 16.31
CA ILE A 512 -15.06 -7.52 15.90
C ILE A 512 -14.09 -6.58 15.21
N ARG A 513 -14.45 -6.19 13.99
CA ARG A 513 -13.76 -5.16 13.23
C ARG A 513 -14.68 -3.94 13.09
N VAL A 514 -14.11 -2.77 13.37
CA VAL A 514 -14.80 -1.48 13.21
C VAL A 514 -13.94 -0.55 12.39
N LYS A 515 -14.56 0.12 11.42
CA LYS A 515 -13.95 1.20 10.62
C LYS A 515 -14.67 2.50 10.89
N ALA A 516 -13.90 3.54 11.20
CA ALA A 516 -14.40 4.88 11.47
C ALA A 516 -13.63 5.94 10.64
#